data_f88041e2dc3068424651062b573e3ec0
#
_entry.id   f88041e2dc3068424651062b573e3ec0
#
_cell.length_a   1.000
_cell.length_b   1.000
_cell.length_c   1.000
_cell.angle_alpha   90.00
_cell.angle_beta   90.00
_cell.angle_gamma   90.00
#
_symmetry.space_group_name_H-M   'P 1'
#
loop_
_entity.id
_entity.type
_entity.pdbx_description
1 polymer ?
#
loop_
_entity_poly.entity_id
_entity_poly.type
_entity_poly.pdbx_seq_one_letter_code
_entity_poly.pdbx_strand_id
1 'polypeptide(L)'
;MAAIDIGDVNVVSRSYGLSAGYLHILKTNPANLSGKITQVQLYAKTGYSMANVRVGTCYIVSGTNYSSRDYEDIGTVAAGAVRTFTVDLDVEAGDVLCCTFTSGQLCYVEPGGAGIRYIFGGSIPFTNEETSNASTTGDLSFGGTGATIEVSGTNAIFFGMNF
;
A
#
# COMPACT_ATOMS: atom_id res chain seq x y z
N MET A 1 2.25 4.45 -21.07
CA MET A 1 2.00 4.25 -19.63
C MET A 1 3.22 4.67 -18.84
N ALA A 2 3.07 5.50 -17.83
CA ALA A 2 4.16 5.85 -16.91
C ALA A 2 4.14 4.88 -15.71
N ALA A 3 5.33 4.57 -15.18
CA ALA A 3 5.46 3.68 -14.02
C ALA A 3 5.01 4.40 -12.74
N ILE A 4 4.31 3.66 -11.89
CA ILE A 4 3.91 4.07 -10.54
C ILE A 4 4.73 3.27 -9.55
N ASP A 5 5.26 3.93 -8.54
CA ASP A 5 5.82 3.32 -7.34
C ASP A 5 5.17 3.89 -6.08
N ILE A 6 5.11 3.09 -5.03
CA ILE A 6 4.49 3.44 -3.76
C ILE A 6 5.09 2.57 -2.64
N GLY A 7 5.31 3.15 -1.47
CA GLY A 7 5.89 2.45 -0.33
C GLY A 7 7.38 2.15 -0.48
N ASP A 8 7.87 1.09 0.16
CA ASP A 8 9.28 0.71 0.12
C ASP A 8 9.69 0.22 -1.27
N VAL A 9 10.58 0.96 -1.93
CA VAL A 9 11.12 0.58 -3.26
C VAL A 9 12.16 -0.51 -3.18
N ASN A 10 12.62 -0.88 -1.98
CA ASN A 10 13.62 -1.91 -1.74
C ASN A 10 13.18 -2.84 -0.59
N VAL A 11 12.14 -3.62 -0.84
CA VAL A 11 11.58 -4.58 0.13
C VAL A 11 12.61 -5.65 0.47
N VAL A 12 13.06 -5.65 1.72
CA VAL A 12 14.12 -6.55 2.23
C VAL A 12 13.82 -7.01 3.65
N SER A 13 14.62 -7.96 4.16
CA SER A 13 14.62 -8.29 5.59
C SER A 13 15.05 -7.09 6.41
N ARG A 14 14.33 -6.83 7.51
CA ARG A 14 14.61 -5.73 8.44
C ARG A 14 14.62 -6.23 9.88
N SER A 15 15.19 -5.40 10.79
CA SER A 15 15.51 -5.83 12.17
C SER A 15 14.28 -6.06 13.03
N TYR A 16 13.21 -5.31 12.82
CA TYR A 16 12.01 -5.33 13.67
C TYR A 16 10.83 -5.97 12.95
N GLY A 17 9.80 -6.35 13.72
CA GLY A 17 8.54 -6.88 13.20
C GLY A 17 7.34 -6.20 13.85
N LEU A 18 6.43 -5.68 13.03
CA LEU A 18 5.13 -5.21 13.49
C LEU A 18 4.16 -6.37 13.60
N SER A 19 3.43 -6.40 14.70
CA SER A 19 2.51 -7.50 15.03
C SER A 19 1.15 -7.38 14.35
N ALA A 20 0.46 -8.50 14.26
CA ALA A 20 -0.93 -8.59 13.84
C ALA A 20 -1.92 -7.85 14.78
N GLY A 21 -3.14 -7.67 14.32
CA GLY A 21 -4.22 -7.04 15.09
C GLY A 21 -4.32 -5.52 14.93
N TYR A 22 -3.61 -4.97 13.95
CA TYR A 22 -3.62 -3.55 13.61
C TYR A 22 -3.81 -3.35 12.12
N LEU A 23 -4.44 -2.25 11.75
CA LEU A 23 -4.28 -1.66 10.43
C LEU A 23 -2.97 -0.85 10.45
N HIS A 24 -2.04 -1.17 9.57
CA HIS A 24 -0.79 -0.43 9.40
C HIS A 24 -0.85 0.42 8.14
N ILE A 25 -0.38 1.66 8.23
CA ILE A 25 -0.29 2.61 7.12
C ILE A 25 1.16 3.05 6.98
N LEU A 26 1.73 2.85 5.80
CA LEU A 26 3.11 3.22 5.47
C LEU A 26 3.13 4.59 4.79
N LYS A 27 3.72 5.58 5.44
CA LYS A 27 3.83 6.96 4.92
C LYS A 27 4.97 7.16 3.92
N THR A 28 5.93 6.24 3.89
CA THR A 28 7.10 6.33 3.00
C THR A 28 6.67 6.26 1.55
N ASN A 29 7.25 7.12 0.73
CA ASN A 29 7.08 7.16 -0.71
C ASN A 29 5.61 7.05 -1.16
N PRO A 30 4.81 8.10 -0.96
CA PRO A 30 3.45 8.16 -1.50
C PRO A 30 3.47 7.98 -3.02
N ALA A 31 2.39 7.46 -3.58
CA ALA A 31 2.26 7.22 -5.02
C ALA A 31 2.63 8.46 -5.84
N ASN A 32 3.55 8.31 -6.77
CA ASN A 32 4.02 9.39 -7.63
C ASN A 32 3.01 9.81 -8.70
N LEU A 33 2.10 8.92 -9.09
CA LEU A 33 1.09 9.13 -10.14
C LEU A 33 -0.21 8.38 -9.81
N SER A 34 -1.30 8.76 -10.47
CA SER A 34 -2.58 8.06 -10.42
C SER A 34 -2.66 6.96 -11.48
N GLY A 35 -3.33 5.85 -11.14
CA GLY A 35 -3.50 4.69 -12.03
C GLY A 35 -3.85 3.42 -11.27
N LYS A 36 -3.13 2.34 -11.57
CA LYS A 36 -3.29 1.03 -10.93
C LYS A 36 -1.97 0.53 -10.35
N ILE A 37 -2.00 0.02 -9.13
CA ILE A 37 -0.93 -0.82 -8.59
C ILE A 37 -1.23 -2.25 -9.01
N THR A 38 -0.30 -2.87 -9.73
CA THR A 38 -0.47 -4.22 -10.29
C THR A 38 0.34 -5.29 -9.57
N GLN A 39 1.30 -4.87 -8.75
CA GLN A 39 2.07 -5.77 -7.90
C GLN A 39 2.35 -5.13 -6.56
N VAL A 40 2.34 -5.96 -5.51
CA VAL A 40 2.85 -5.58 -4.19
C VAL A 40 3.90 -6.58 -3.74
N GLN A 41 4.86 -6.11 -2.97
CA GLN A 41 5.91 -6.91 -2.33
C GLN A 41 5.89 -6.71 -0.82
N LEU A 42 6.01 -7.82 -0.09
CA LEU A 42 6.10 -7.80 1.37
C LEU A 42 7.21 -8.75 1.84
N TYR A 43 7.78 -8.44 3.02
CA TYR A 43 8.70 -9.34 3.71
C TYR A 43 8.16 -9.65 5.11
N ALA A 44 7.55 -10.81 5.27
CA ALA A 44 7.19 -11.33 6.59
C ALA A 44 8.46 -11.74 7.36
N LYS A 45 8.58 -11.32 8.61
CA LYS A 45 9.77 -11.59 9.43
C LYS A 45 10.04 -13.09 9.53
N THR A 46 11.30 -13.47 9.44
CA THR A 46 11.75 -14.87 9.53
C THR A 46 11.15 -15.55 10.77
N GLY A 47 10.47 -16.67 10.58
CA GLY A 47 9.76 -17.40 11.62
C GLY A 47 8.32 -16.91 11.89
N TYR A 48 7.85 -15.85 11.23
CA TYR A 48 6.55 -15.22 11.50
C TYR A 48 5.73 -15.01 10.23
N SER A 49 5.36 -16.09 9.54
CA SER A 49 4.46 -16.01 8.38
C SER A 49 3.16 -15.30 8.73
N MET A 50 2.72 -14.43 7.83
CA MET A 50 1.49 -13.65 8.02
C MET A 50 0.30 -14.38 7.41
N ALA A 51 -0.84 -14.36 8.09
CA ALA A 51 -2.08 -14.98 7.61
C ALA A 51 -3.18 -13.93 7.41
N ASN A 52 -4.10 -14.22 6.48
CA ASN A 52 -5.23 -13.37 6.14
C ASN A 52 -4.80 -11.92 5.86
N VAL A 53 -3.77 -11.79 5.04
CA VAL A 53 -3.20 -10.48 4.70
C VAL A 53 -4.12 -9.80 3.69
N ARG A 54 -4.55 -8.60 4.05
CA ARG A 54 -5.25 -7.66 3.17
C ARG A 54 -4.35 -6.47 2.93
N VAL A 55 -4.17 -6.08 1.69
CA VAL A 55 -3.39 -4.91 1.27
C VAL A 55 -4.31 -3.90 0.61
N GLY A 56 -3.95 -2.63 0.69
CA GLY A 56 -4.75 -1.58 0.06
C GLY A 56 -3.98 -0.28 -0.13
N THR A 57 -4.64 0.63 -0.80
CA THR A 57 -4.27 2.04 -0.94
C THR A 57 -5.17 2.88 -0.05
N CYS A 58 -4.64 3.94 0.53
CA CYS A 58 -5.39 4.85 1.37
C CYS A 58 -4.87 6.28 1.25
N TYR A 59 -5.68 7.24 1.65
CA TYR A 59 -5.41 8.67 1.53
C TYR A 59 -5.77 9.43 2.80
N ILE A 60 -5.16 10.59 2.99
CA ILE A 60 -5.46 11.51 4.09
C ILE A 60 -6.77 12.23 3.79
N VAL A 61 -7.73 12.15 4.71
CA VAL A 61 -8.96 12.95 4.68
C VAL A 61 -8.72 14.32 5.30
N SER A 62 -8.17 14.35 6.51
CA SER A 62 -7.76 15.58 7.20
C SER A 62 -6.86 15.25 8.39
N GLY A 63 -5.80 16.01 8.60
CA GLY A 63 -4.89 15.83 9.75
C GLY A 63 -4.33 14.41 9.83
N THR A 64 -4.76 13.66 10.84
CA THR A 64 -4.35 12.26 11.09
C THR A 64 -5.39 11.23 10.67
N ASN A 65 -6.48 11.67 10.03
CA ASN A 65 -7.55 10.81 9.59
C ASN A 65 -7.31 10.32 8.16
N TYR A 66 -7.52 9.02 7.95
CA TYR A 66 -7.35 8.34 6.66
C TYR A 66 -8.63 7.63 6.25
N SER A 67 -8.75 7.37 4.96
CA SER A 67 -9.73 6.45 4.34
C SER A 67 -9.05 5.51 3.38
N SER A 68 -9.54 4.28 3.29
CA SER A 68 -9.11 3.36 2.22
C SER A 68 -9.69 3.81 0.88
N ARG A 69 -8.89 3.62 -0.20
CA ARG A 69 -9.35 3.80 -1.58
C ARG A 69 -9.76 2.47 -2.17
N ASP A 70 -8.85 1.50 -2.15
CA ASP A 70 -9.05 0.17 -2.73
C ASP A 70 -8.27 -0.88 -1.93
N TYR A 71 -8.64 -2.16 -2.08
CA TYR A 71 -7.98 -3.23 -1.34
C TYR A 71 -8.19 -4.61 -1.96
N GLU A 72 -7.26 -5.53 -1.67
CA GLU A 72 -7.37 -6.94 -2.00
C GLU A 72 -6.88 -7.85 -0.87
N ASP A 73 -7.47 -9.05 -0.81
CA ASP A 73 -7.02 -10.15 0.04
C ASP A 73 -5.94 -10.95 -0.70
N ILE A 74 -4.71 -10.95 -0.17
CA ILE A 74 -3.59 -11.71 -0.75
C ILE A 74 -3.28 -13.00 0.01
N GLY A 75 -4.00 -13.26 1.10
CA GLY A 75 -3.93 -14.51 1.87
C GLY A 75 -2.68 -14.60 2.74
N THR A 76 -1.88 -15.64 2.56
CA THR A 76 -0.70 -15.92 3.37
C THR A 76 0.56 -15.33 2.75
N VAL A 77 1.36 -14.63 3.56
CA VAL A 77 2.72 -14.19 3.20
C VAL A 77 3.72 -15.05 3.97
N ALA A 78 4.37 -15.98 3.27
CA ALA A 78 5.35 -16.87 3.87
C ALA A 78 6.60 -16.10 4.30
N ALA A 79 7.10 -16.41 5.51
CA ALA A 79 8.21 -15.72 6.14
C ALA A 79 9.56 -15.96 5.45
N GLY A 80 10.50 -15.05 5.70
CA GLY A 80 11.92 -15.23 5.43
C GLY A 80 12.37 -14.95 4.00
N ALA A 81 11.49 -14.41 3.15
CA ALA A 81 11.84 -13.96 1.81
C ALA A 81 10.88 -12.86 1.33
N VAL A 82 11.30 -12.08 0.34
CA VAL A 82 10.41 -11.18 -0.39
C VAL A 82 9.34 -12.01 -1.10
N ARG A 83 8.09 -11.64 -0.92
CA ARG A 83 6.95 -12.26 -1.61
C ARG A 83 6.26 -11.21 -2.48
N THR A 84 6.01 -11.57 -3.72
CA THR A 84 5.35 -10.73 -4.72
C THR A 84 3.95 -11.27 -5.01
N PHE A 85 2.97 -10.38 -5.00
CA PHE A 85 1.58 -10.70 -5.31
C PHE A 85 1.08 -9.79 -6.43
N THR A 86 0.36 -10.38 -7.38
CA THR A 86 -0.39 -9.62 -8.38
C THR A 86 -1.65 -9.08 -7.73
N VAL A 87 -1.93 -7.80 -7.94
CA VAL A 87 -3.10 -7.08 -7.43
C VAL A 87 -3.66 -6.15 -8.51
N ASP A 88 -4.84 -5.60 -8.29
CA ASP A 88 -5.47 -4.60 -9.15
C ASP A 88 -6.05 -3.47 -8.29
N LEU A 89 -5.16 -2.68 -7.67
CA LEU A 89 -5.54 -1.62 -6.74
C LEU A 89 -5.60 -0.27 -7.43
N ASP A 90 -6.71 0.44 -7.29
CA ASP A 90 -6.79 1.84 -7.65
C ASP A 90 -5.87 2.70 -6.78
N VAL A 91 -5.21 3.67 -7.40
CA VAL A 91 -4.31 4.60 -6.71
C VAL A 91 -4.40 5.99 -7.31
N GLU A 92 -4.37 7.00 -6.46
CA GLU A 92 -4.17 8.40 -6.87
C GLU A 92 -2.81 8.91 -6.37
N ALA A 93 -2.26 9.88 -7.09
CA ALA A 93 -1.02 10.54 -6.68
C ALA A 93 -1.14 11.07 -5.24
N GLY A 94 -0.20 10.71 -4.38
CA GLY A 94 -0.21 11.04 -2.95
C GLY A 94 -0.81 9.98 -2.04
N ASP A 95 -1.49 8.96 -2.57
CA ASP A 95 -1.94 7.81 -1.77
C ASP A 95 -0.75 7.05 -1.16
N VAL A 96 -1.01 6.34 -0.08
CA VAL A 96 -0.05 5.50 0.62
C VAL A 96 -0.57 4.07 0.75
N LEU A 97 0.32 3.12 1.06
CA LEU A 97 -0.05 1.73 1.27
C LEU A 97 -0.57 1.49 2.68
N CYS A 98 -1.53 0.57 2.78
CA CYS A 98 -2.00 0.05 4.05
C CYS A 98 -2.18 -1.47 4.01
N CYS A 99 -2.08 -2.12 5.17
CA CYS A 99 -2.30 -3.55 5.30
C CYS A 99 -2.84 -3.95 6.66
N THR A 100 -3.53 -5.09 6.68
CA THR A 100 -3.96 -5.81 7.91
C THR A 100 -3.59 -7.28 7.78
N PHE A 101 -3.38 -7.95 8.90
CA PHE A 101 -3.16 -9.40 8.97
C PHE A 101 -3.52 -9.91 10.35
N THR A 102 -3.88 -11.20 10.46
CA THR A 102 -4.40 -11.80 11.69
C THR A 102 -3.35 -12.54 12.52
N SER A 103 -2.19 -12.87 11.93
CA SER A 103 -1.04 -13.47 12.63
C SER A 103 0.25 -13.16 11.92
N GLY A 104 1.38 -13.39 12.57
CA GLY A 104 2.71 -13.13 12.02
C GLY A 104 3.22 -11.72 12.28
N GLN A 105 4.26 -11.36 11.55
CA GLN A 105 4.91 -10.04 11.67
C GLN A 105 5.40 -9.54 10.32
N LEU A 106 5.11 -8.27 10.02
CA LEU A 106 5.67 -7.55 8.88
C LEU A 106 6.98 -6.87 9.29
N CYS A 107 8.05 -7.08 8.51
CA CYS A 107 9.34 -6.44 8.79
C CYS A 107 9.26 -4.92 8.70
N TYR A 108 10.00 -4.25 9.59
CA TYR A 108 10.23 -2.80 9.52
C TYR A 108 11.61 -2.43 10.05
N VAL A 109 12.04 -1.22 9.74
CA VAL A 109 13.25 -0.59 10.25
C VAL A 109 12.94 0.78 10.83
N GLU A 110 13.75 1.20 11.79
CA GLU A 110 13.71 2.54 12.37
C GLU A 110 15.14 2.99 12.73
N PRO A 111 15.59 4.18 12.27
CA PRO A 111 14.96 5.05 11.29
C PRO A 111 15.11 4.48 9.86
N GLY A 112 14.39 5.01 8.89
CA GLY A 112 14.54 4.57 7.48
C GLY A 112 13.50 5.12 6.52
N GLY A 113 12.41 5.68 7.02
CA GLY A 113 11.30 6.15 6.19
C GLY A 113 10.60 7.41 6.74
N ALA A 114 9.43 7.68 6.21
CA ALA A 114 8.59 8.82 6.58
C ALA A 114 7.62 8.53 7.73
N GLY A 115 7.65 7.32 8.25
CA GLY A 115 6.87 6.89 9.41
C GLY A 115 5.77 5.90 9.09
N ILE A 116 5.28 5.29 10.17
CA ILE A 116 4.23 4.27 10.16
C ILE A 116 3.11 4.75 11.08
N ARG A 117 1.88 4.68 10.61
CA ARG A 117 0.68 4.91 11.41
C ARG A 117 -0.08 3.61 11.62
N TYR A 118 -0.94 3.58 12.62
CA TYR A 118 -1.78 2.40 12.88
C TYR A 118 -3.15 2.77 13.43
N ILE A 119 -4.08 1.82 13.29
CA ILE A 119 -5.36 1.79 13.99
C ILE A 119 -5.44 0.46 14.74
N PHE A 120 -5.59 0.49 16.06
CA PHE A 120 -5.74 -0.73 16.86
C PHE A 120 -7.07 -1.43 16.54
N GLY A 121 -7.02 -2.72 16.22
CA GLY A 121 -8.20 -3.47 15.78
C GLY A 121 -8.78 -3.00 14.45
N GLY A 122 -8.07 -2.10 13.74
CA GLY A 122 -8.53 -1.57 12.46
C GLY A 122 -8.59 -2.63 11.37
N SER A 123 -9.50 -2.45 10.44
CA SER A 123 -9.72 -3.32 9.28
C SER A 123 -9.75 -2.51 7.99
N ILE A 124 -9.56 -3.17 6.87
CA ILE A 124 -9.76 -2.60 5.54
C ILE A 124 -11.06 -3.24 4.99
N PRO A 125 -12.02 -2.50 4.43
CA PRO A 125 -12.01 -1.04 4.22
C PRO A 125 -12.29 -0.24 5.49
N PHE A 126 -11.90 1.04 5.47
CA PHE A 126 -12.16 2.00 6.53
C PHE A 126 -12.41 3.42 5.97
N THR A 127 -13.11 4.26 6.73
CA THR A 127 -13.52 5.60 6.27
C THR A 127 -13.32 6.62 7.38
N ASN A 128 -12.54 7.67 7.09
CA ASN A 128 -12.29 8.82 7.97
C ASN A 128 -11.89 8.42 9.41
N GLU A 129 -11.01 7.43 9.54
CA GLU A 129 -10.57 6.95 10.84
C GLU A 129 -9.32 7.68 11.32
N GLU A 130 -9.30 8.03 12.60
CA GLU A 130 -8.13 8.64 13.24
C GLU A 130 -7.04 7.59 13.46
N THR A 131 -5.82 7.95 13.11
CA THR A 131 -4.65 7.08 13.23
C THR A 131 -3.67 7.58 14.29
N SER A 132 -2.97 6.65 14.92
CA SER A 132 -1.86 6.91 15.84
C SER A 132 -0.50 6.64 15.19
N ASN A 133 0.59 7.22 15.72
CA ASN A 133 1.93 6.91 15.26
C ASN A 133 2.42 5.59 15.87
N ALA A 134 2.83 4.64 15.02
CA ALA A 134 3.67 3.51 15.43
C ALA A 134 5.14 3.93 15.43
N SER A 135 5.55 4.71 14.43
CA SER A 135 6.87 5.30 14.31
C SER A 135 6.78 6.60 13.50
N THR A 136 7.61 7.58 13.84
CA THR A 136 7.69 8.84 13.08
C THR A 136 8.71 8.78 11.95
N THR A 137 9.62 7.82 11.97
CA THR A 137 10.73 7.65 11.02
C THR A 137 10.88 6.22 10.51
N GLY A 138 9.95 5.34 10.84
CA GLY A 138 9.99 3.93 10.43
C GLY A 138 9.62 3.72 8.97
N ASP A 139 10.08 2.60 8.43
CA ASP A 139 9.77 2.12 7.10
C ASP A 139 9.39 0.64 7.14
N LEU A 140 8.28 0.28 6.48
CA LEU A 140 7.82 -1.10 6.36
C LEU A 140 8.47 -1.78 5.15
N SER A 141 8.78 -3.06 5.26
CA SER A 141 9.12 -3.90 4.11
C SER A 141 7.87 -4.24 3.31
N PHE A 142 7.28 -3.22 2.73
CA PHE A 142 6.04 -3.28 1.96
C PHE A 142 6.06 -2.20 0.87
N GLY A 143 6.01 -2.61 -0.38
CA GLY A 143 6.02 -1.71 -1.54
C GLY A 143 5.13 -2.20 -2.65
N GLY A 144 4.80 -1.32 -3.57
CA GLY A 144 3.98 -1.60 -4.74
C GLY A 144 4.49 -0.92 -6.00
N THR A 145 4.20 -1.54 -7.13
CA THR A 145 4.49 -0.99 -8.46
C THR A 145 3.27 -1.13 -9.36
N GLY A 146 3.15 -0.22 -10.29
CA GLY A 146 2.04 -0.20 -11.22
C GLY A 146 2.26 0.72 -12.42
N ALA A 147 1.17 1.15 -13.03
CA ALA A 147 1.23 2.03 -14.18
C ALA A 147 -0.03 2.93 -14.27
N THR A 148 0.16 4.08 -14.92
CA THR A 148 -0.96 4.95 -15.28
C THR A 148 -1.91 4.24 -16.24
N ILE A 149 -3.21 4.47 -16.09
CA ILE A 149 -4.20 4.03 -17.07
C ILE A 149 -4.12 4.98 -18.27
N GLU A 150 -3.82 4.44 -19.46
CA GLU A 150 -4.00 5.20 -20.67
C GLU A 150 -5.50 5.27 -21.00
N VAL A 151 -6.07 6.45 -20.90
CA VAL A 151 -7.37 6.69 -21.53
C VAL A 151 -7.10 6.67 -23.02
N SER A 152 -7.44 5.56 -23.69
CA SER A 152 -7.46 5.52 -25.16
C SER A 152 -8.32 6.70 -25.61
N GLY A 153 -7.68 7.70 -26.23
CA GLY A 153 -8.39 8.87 -26.73
C GLY A 153 -9.52 8.36 -27.61
N THR A 154 -10.74 8.67 -27.23
CA THR A 154 -11.89 8.56 -28.13
C THR A 154 -11.49 9.30 -29.39
N ASN A 155 -11.33 8.56 -30.50
CA ASN A 155 -11.26 9.18 -31.80
C ASN A 155 -12.50 10.08 -31.93
N ALA A 156 -12.29 11.39 -31.76
CA ALA A 156 -13.30 12.35 -32.15
C ALA A 156 -13.47 12.17 -33.66
N ILE A 157 -14.49 11.40 -34.04
CA ILE A 157 -14.92 11.33 -35.42
C ILE A 157 -15.48 12.72 -35.70
N PHE A 158 -14.67 13.58 -36.28
CA PHE A 158 -15.13 14.82 -36.88
C PHE A 158 -16.00 14.42 -38.07
N PHE A 159 -17.30 14.40 -37.84
CA PHE A 159 -18.23 14.48 -38.98
C PHE A 159 -18.08 15.87 -39.58
N GLY A 160 -17.30 15.97 -40.64
CA GLY A 160 -17.27 17.16 -41.47
C GLY A 160 -18.65 17.36 -42.04
N MET A 161 -19.39 18.32 -41.51
CA MET A 161 -20.58 18.85 -42.21
C MET A 161 -20.09 19.68 -43.36
N ASN A 162 -20.12 19.12 -44.57
CA ASN A 162 -20.05 19.93 -45.79
C ASN A 162 -21.40 20.64 -45.97
N PHE A 163 -21.31 21.95 -45.96
CA PHE A 163 -22.39 22.82 -46.43
C PHE A 163 -22.15 23.18 -47.88
#